data_a248c18cacedc381cb767ad347216c67
#
_entry.id   a248c18cacedc381cb767ad347216c67
#
_cell.length_a   1.000
_cell.length_b   1.000
_cell.length_c   1.000
_cell.angle_alpha   90.00
_cell.angle_beta   90.00
_cell.angle_gamma   90.00
#
_symmetry.space_group_name_H-M   'P 1'
#
loop_
_entity.id
_entity.type
_entity.pdbx_description
1 polymer ?
#
loop_
_entity_poly.entity_id
_entity_poly.type
_entity_poly.pdbx_seq_one_letter_code
_entity_poly.pdbx_strand_id
1 'polypeptide(L)'
;MRALIAREKPDVIVHTAALSNTAYCASHPEESLRANVLLPEWIAKAAAETGAKLLAFSSDQVYAGCKESGPLPETLSLAPANVYGCHKLEAEQRVLAITPDAVLLRAAWMYDFPGYRLPIRGNLPLNLLSAAKTGTALHFSEHDFRGVSYVREVIDKLIPAMELPGGVYNFGSGNDCDMFETASRFAQFLGVEVPLEKDHWERNLAMSGEKLKAFGIQFDSTIQAFQQCLDDYGFGHF
;
A
#
# COMPACT_ATOMS: atom_id res chain seq x y z
N MET A 1 -19.91 -10.00 11.32
CA MET A 1 -19.58 -8.64 10.86
C MET A 1 -20.83 -7.78 10.65
N ARG A 2 -21.78 -8.13 9.75
CA ARG A 2 -23.03 -7.34 9.52
C ARG A 2 -23.79 -7.02 10.81
N ALA A 3 -24.02 -8.02 11.68
CA ALA A 3 -24.67 -7.82 12.97
C ALA A 3 -23.91 -6.87 13.90
N LEU A 4 -22.56 -6.88 13.86
CA LEU A 4 -21.72 -5.95 14.62
C LEU A 4 -21.89 -4.53 14.12
N ILE A 5 -21.76 -4.28 12.81
CA ILE A 5 -21.92 -2.95 12.21
C ILE A 5 -23.32 -2.40 12.48
N ALA A 6 -24.36 -3.23 12.33
CA ALA A 6 -25.74 -2.83 12.60
C ALA A 6 -25.98 -2.49 14.09
N ARG A 7 -25.28 -3.13 15.02
CA ARG A 7 -25.35 -2.86 16.45
C ARG A 7 -24.60 -1.58 16.83
N GLU A 8 -23.36 -1.46 16.38
CA GLU A 8 -22.47 -0.35 16.77
C GLU A 8 -22.78 0.95 16.02
N LYS A 9 -23.41 0.87 14.84
CA LYS A 9 -23.78 2.01 13.98
C LYS A 9 -22.66 3.05 13.86
N PRO A 10 -21.47 2.64 13.37
CA PRO A 10 -20.35 3.56 13.22
C PRO A 10 -20.65 4.61 12.15
N ASP A 11 -20.13 5.83 12.31
CA ASP A 11 -20.18 6.87 11.27
C ASP A 11 -19.24 6.55 10.12
N VAL A 12 -18.07 5.91 10.43
CA VAL A 12 -17.04 5.55 9.46
C VAL A 12 -16.58 4.12 9.69
N ILE A 13 -16.37 3.37 8.62
CA ILE A 13 -15.75 2.05 8.62
C ILE A 13 -14.43 2.14 7.88
N VAL A 14 -13.32 1.86 8.57
CA VAL A 14 -11.99 1.74 7.94
C VAL A 14 -11.66 0.26 7.76
N HIS A 15 -11.59 -0.19 6.50
CA HIS A 15 -11.32 -1.57 6.14
C HIS A 15 -9.89 -1.77 5.65
N THR A 16 -9.05 -2.39 6.50
CA THR A 16 -7.64 -2.67 6.23
C THR A 16 -7.33 -4.16 6.03
N ALA A 17 -8.29 -5.05 6.33
CA ALA A 17 -8.05 -6.48 6.29
C ALA A 17 -7.89 -6.99 4.85
N ALA A 18 -6.84 -7.75 4.59
CA ALA A 18 -6.56 -8.35 3.29
C ALA A 18 -5.60 -9.55 3.40
N LEU A 19 -5.65 -10.44 2.43
CA LEU A 19 -4.55 -11.37 2.12
C LEU A 19 -3.65 -10.67 1.10
N SER A 20 -2.52 -10.09 1.55
CA SER A 20 -1.67 -9.21 0.72
C SER A 20 -0.41 -9.90 0.15
N ASN A 21 -0.17 -11.16 0.47
CA ASN A 21 0.93 -11.93 -0.14
C ASN A 21 0.52 -12.39 -1.54
N THR A 22 1.14 -11.81 -2.57
CA THR A 22 0.80 -12.07 -3.98
C THR A 22 1.04 -13.53 -4.39
N ALA A 23 2.13 -14.14 -3.90
CA ALA A 23 2.43 -15.55 -4.17
C ALA A 23 1.41 -16.48 -3.50
N TYR A 24 1.02 -16.18 -2.26
CA TYR A 24 -0.04 -16.94 -1.58
C TYR A 24 -1.38 -16.80 -2.30
N CYS A 25 -1.74 -15.60 -2.72
CA CYS A 25 -2.97 -15.38 -3.49
C CYS A 25 -2.98 -16.15 -4.81
N ALA A 26 -1.84 -16.24 -5.50
CA ALA A 26 -1.71 -17.02 -6.73
C ALA A 26 -1.91 -18.52 -6.50
N SER A 27 -1.40 -19.06 -5.38
CA SER A 27 -1.54 -20.49 -5.04
C SER A 27 -2.88 -20.82 -4.35
N HIS A 28 -3.58 -19.82 -3.79
CA HIS A 28 -4.86 -19.97 -3.07
C HIS A 28 -5.90 -18.94 -3.57
N PRO A 29 -6.30 -18.99 -4.86
CA PRO A 29 -7.13 -17.95 -5.46
C PRO A 29 -8.52 -17.84 -4.83
N GLU A 30 -9.10 -18.94 -4.34
CA GLU A 30 -10.40 -18.93 -3.67
C GLU A 30 -10.35 -18.22 -2.30
N GLU A 31 -9.29 -18.44 -1.52
CA GLU A 31 -9.11 -17.73 -0.25
C GLU A 31 -8.87 -16.24 -0.49
N SER A 32 -8.06 -15.94 -1.51
CA SER A 32 -7.82 -14.56 -1.95
C SER A 32 -9.12 -13.88 -2.40
N LEU A 33 -9.97 -14.56 -3.17
CA LEU A 33 -11.30 -14.05 -3.57
C LEU A 33 -12.16 -13.73 -2.34
N ARG A 34 -12.22 -14.63 -1.38
CA ARG A 34 -13.02 -14.44 -0.16
C ARG A 34 -12.55 -13.23 0.65
N ALA A 35 -11.23 -13.11 0.85
CA ALA A 35 -10.65 -12.06 1.68
C ALA A 35 -10.58 -10.71 0.96
N ASN A 36 -10.25 -10.70 -0.33
CA ASN A 36 -9.93 -9.48 -1.06
C ASN A 36 -11.07 -8.94 -1.93
N VAL A 37 -12.12 -9.75 -2.19
CA VAL A 37 -13.29 -9.34 -2.99
C VAL A 37 -14.56 -9.42 -2.17
N LEU A 38 -14.90 -10.64 -1.66
CA LEU A 38 -16.20 -10.85 -1.02
C LEU A 38 -16.30 -10.14 0.33
N LEU A 39 -15.22 -10.10 1.11
CA LEU A 39 -15.22 -9.41 2.41
C LEU A 39 -15.47 -7.89 2.26
N PRO A 40 -14.72 -7.13 1.43
CA PRO A 40 -15.01 -5.71 1.20
C PRO A 40 -16.40 -5.48 0.58
N GLU A 41 -16.89 -6.36 -0.30
CA GLU A 41 -18.25 -6.29 -0.82
C GLU A 41 -19.31 -6.43 0.29
N TRP A 42 -19.13 -7.36 1.24
CA TRP A 42 -20.04 -7.50 2.38
C TRP A 42 -19.98 -6.31 3.33
N ILE A 43 -18.80 -5.72 3.52
CA ILE A 43 -18.65 -4.50 4.32
C ILE A 43 -19.35 -3.33 3.65
N ALA A 44 -19.22 -3.18 2.33
CA ALA A 44 -19.90 -2.14 1.57
C ALA A 44 -21.44 -2.24 1.68
N LYS A 45 -21.99 -3.46 1.58
CA LYS A 45 -23.42 -3.71 1.81
C LYS A 45 -23.87 -3.28 3.21
N ALA A 46 -23.09 -3.63 4.24
CA ALA A 46 -23.40 -3.26 5.61
C ALA A 46 -23.26 -1.75 5.85
N ALA A 47 -22.26 -1.09 5.23
CA ALA A 47 -22.08 0.35 5.28
C ALA A 47 -23.29 1.08 4.64
N ALA A 48 -23.71 0.64 3.45
CA ALA A 48 -24.89 1.19 2.77
C ALA A 48 -26.18 1.06 3.60
N GLU A 49 -26.36 -0.07 4.31
CA GLU A 49 -27.52 -0.31 5.17
C GLU A 49 -27.55 0.59 6.42
N THR A 50 -26.40 1.00 6.93
CA THR A 50 -26.28 1.80 8.16
C THR A 50 -26.01 3.28 7.90
N GLY A 51 -25.73 3.66 6.66
CA GLY A 51 -25.34 5.02 6.29
C GLY A 51 -23.89 5.37 6.68
N ALA A 52 -23.08 4.38 7.08
CA ALA A 52 -21.67 4.58 7.43
C ALA A 52 -20.83 4.89 6.19
N LYS A 53 -19.91 5.86 6.30
CA LYS A 53 -18.89 6.08 5.26
C LYS A 53 -17.89 4.93 5.25
N LEU A 54 -17.60 4.37 4.07
CA LEU A 54 -16.59 3.31 3.92
C LEU A 54 -15.29 3.88 3.38
N LEU A 55 -14.20 3.67 4.12
CA LEU A 55 -12.83 3.88 3.69
C LEU A 55 -12.15 2.50 3.59
N ALA A 56 -11.74 2.07 2.40
CA ALA A 56 -11.18 0.74 2.22
C ALA A 56 -9.84 0.76 1.49
N PHE A 57 -8.88 -0.04 1.97
CA PHE A 57 -7.57 -0.15 1.35
C PHE A 57 -7.63 -1.06 0.12
N SER A 58 -7.23 -0.52 -1.03
CA SER A 58 -6.82 -1.21 -2.24
C SER A 58 -5.28 -1.33 -2.28
N SER A 59 -4.67 -1.48 -3.43
CA SER A 59 -3.23 -1.70 -3.56
C SER A 59 -2.69 -1.16 -4.89
N ASP A 60 -1.41 -0.76 -4.88
CA ASP A 60 -0.61 -0.49 -6.08
C ASP A 60 -0.55 -1.69 -7.05
N GLN A 61 -0.80 -2.91 -6.55
CA GLN A 61 -0.80 -4.13 -7.38
C GLN A 61 -1.91 -4.14 -8.45
N VAL A 62 -2.88 -3.24 -8.39
CA VAL A 62 -3.83 -3.04 -9.50
C VAL A 62 -3.14 -2.54 -10.78
N TYR A 63 -1.96 -1.95 -10.65
CA TYR A 63 -1.12 -1.51 -11.77
C TYR A 63 -0.14 -2.59 -12.28
N ALA A 64 -0.08 -3.76 -11.62
CA ALA A 64 0.85 -4.82 -12.02
C ALA A 64 0.63 -5.23 -13.48
N GLY A 65 1.68 -5.16 -14.28
CA GLY A 65 1.62 -5.44 -15.72
C GLY A 65 1.32 -4.23 -16.61
N CYS A 66 1.09 -3.06 -16.00
CA CYS A 66 0.96 -1.80 -16.74
C CYS A 66 2.24 -1.52 -17.55
N LYS A 67 2.07 -1.02 -18.76
CA LYS A 67 3.18 -0.72 -19.68
C LYS A 67 3.44 0.79 -19.84
N GLU A 68 2.60 1.61 -19.26
CA GLU A 68 2.76 3.05 -19.23
C GLU A 68 3.98 3.44 -18.41
N SER A 69 4.70 4.44 -18.87
CA SER A 69 5.85 5.02 -18.16
C SER A 69 5.44 6.13 -17.21
N GLY A 70 6.30 6.39 -16.22
CA GLY A 70 6.10 7.46 -15.23
C GLY A 70 5.04 7.15 -14.18
N PRO A 71 4.65 8.13 -13.37
CA PRO A 71 3.64 7.94 -12.34
C PRO A 71 2.25 7.67 -12.92
N LEU A 72 1.62 6.60 -12.46
CA LEU A 72 0.37 6.04 -12.97
C LEU A 72 -0.84 6.71 -12.31
N PRO A 73 -1.72 7.39 -13.07
CA PRO A 73 -2.92 8.01 -12.53
C PRO A 73 -4.05 6.98 -12.35
N GLU A 74 -5.05 7.33 -11.52
CA GLU A 74 -6.20 6.49 -11.22
C GLU A 74 -7.14 6.26 -12.42
N THR A 75 -7.00 7.08 -13.47
CA THR A 75 -7.85 7.06 -14.67
C THR A 75 -7.47 5.98 -15.69
N LEU A 76 -6.35 5.28 -15.49
CA LEU A 76 -5.91 4.23 -16.42
C LEU A 76 -6.89 3.05 -16.45
N SER A 77 -7.06 2.49 -17.65
CA SER A 77 -7.72 1.19 -17.81
C SER A 77 -6.77 0.09 -17.39
N LEU A 78 -7.13 -0.69 -16.40
CA LEU A 78 -6.25 -1.63 -15.74
C LEU A 78 -6.61 -3.09 -16.06
N ALA A 79 -5.56 -3.92 -16.24
CA ALA A 79 -5.64 -5.36 -16.39
C ALA A 79 -4.48 -6.00 -15.59
N PRO A 80 -4.61 -6.13 -14.25
CA PRO A 80 -3.51 -6.58 -13.41
C PRO A 80 -2.98 -7.96 -13.79
N ALA A 81 -1.66 -8.12 -13.80
CA ALA A 81 -0.99 -9.36 -14.21
C ALA A 81 -0.91 -10.42 -13.10
N ASN A 82 -1.42 -10.16 -11.90
CA ASN A 82 -1.43 -11.12 -10.80
C ASN A 82 -2.80 -11.21 -10.11
N VAL A 83 -3.07 -12.37 -9.50
CA VAL A 83 -4.36 -12.70 -8.85
C VAL A 83 -4.75 -11.67 -7.78
N TYR A 84 -3.79 -11.23 -6.96
CA TYR A 84 -4.05 -10.25 -5.92
C TYR A 84 -4.50 -8.89 -6.49
N GLY A 85 -3.78 -8.40 -7.50
CA GLY A 85 -4.15 -7.15 -8.20
C GLY A 85 -5.52 -7.24 -8.88
N CYS A 86 -5.81 -8.36 -9.56
CA CYS A 86 -7.13 -8.61 -10.13
C CYS A 86 -8.24 -8.55 -9.07
N HIS A 87 -8.05 -9.23 -7.94
CA HIS A 87 -9.02 -9.23 -6.85
C HIS A 87 -9.19 -7.85 -6.21
N LYS A 88 -8.11 -7.09 -6.04
CA LYS A 88 -8.21 -5.71 -5.52
C LYS A 88 -8.97 -4.80 -6.49
N LEU A 89 -8.71 -4.89 -7.78
CA LEU A 89 -9.44 -4.13 -8.80
C LEU A 89 -10.92 -4.52 -8.86
N GLU A 90 -11.23 -5.81 -8.81
CA GLU A 90 -12.61 -6.31 -8.75
C GLU A 90 -13.34 -5.79 -7.50
N ALA A 91 -12.66 -5.78 -6.34
CA ALA A 91 -13.21 -5.22 -5.11
C ALA A 91 -13.54 -3.72 -5.24
N GLU A 92 -12.64 -2.92 -5.85
CA GLU A 92 -12.90 -1.51 -6.14
C GLU A 92 -14.22 -1.33 -6.92
N GLN A 93 -14.39 -2.10 -7.99
CA GLN A 93 -15.58 -2.04 -8.84
C GLN A 93 -16.86 -2.42 -8.08
N ARG A 94 -16.82 -3.54 -7.33
CA ARG A 94 -17.98 -4.02 -6.57
C ARG A 94 -18.37 -3.08 -5.42
N VAL A 95 -17.38 -2.56 -4.69
CA VAL A 95 -17.62 -1.63 -3.58
C VAL A 95 -18.26 -0.35 -4.08
N LEU A 96 -17.71 0.28 -5.14
CA LEU A 96 -18.27 1.52 -5.70
C LEU A 96 -19.63 1.33 -6.34
N ALA A 97 -19.94 0.16 -6.90
CA ALA A 97 -21.26 -0.16 -7.41
C ALA A 97 -22.34 -0.23 -6.28
N ILE A 98 -21.94 -0.60 -5.06
CA ILE A 98 -22.83 -0.69 -3.88
C ILE A 98 -22.88 0.64 -3.13
N THR A 99 -21.73 1.25 -2.93
CA THR A 99 -21.53 2.47 -2.12
C THR A 99 -20.69 3.46 -2.92
N PRO A 100 -21.31 4.28 -3.80
CA PRO A 100 -20.58 5.25 -4.63
C PRO A 100 -19.75 6.27 -3.83
N ASP A 101 -20.14 6.54 -2.59
CA ASP A 101 -19.45 7.45 -1.68
C ASP A 101 -18.26 6.79 -0.94
N ALA A 102 -17.99 5.52 -1.17
CA ALA A 102 -16.82 4.85 -0.59
C ALA A 102 -15.52 5.44 -1.12
N VAL A 103 -14.54 5.59 -0.24
CA VAL A 103 -13.17 6.02 -0.58
C VAL A 103 -12.27 4.80 -0.62
N LEU A 104 -11.67 4.54 -1.77
CA LEU A 104 -10.80 3.38 -2.00
C LEU A 104 -9.37 3.85 -2.17
N LEU A 105 -8.49 3.41 -1.27
CA LEU A 105 -7.11 3.86 -1.17
C LEU A 105 -6.17 2.80 -1.76
N ARG A 106 -5.60 3.05 -2.93
CA ARG A 106 -4.55 2.23 -3.52
C ARG A 106 -3.25 2.48 -2.78
N ALA A 107 -2.98 1.67 -1.77
CA ALA A 107 -1.79 1.83 -0.95
C ALA A 107 -0.53 1.30 -1.65
N ALA A 108 0.58 2.03 -1.50
CA ALA A 108 1.92 1.55 -1.85
C ALA A 108 2.40 0.49 -0.84
N TRP A 109 3.57 -0.10 -1.08
CA TRP A 109 4.22 -0.96 -0.09
C TRP A 109 4.57 -0.15 1.17
N MET A 110 4.19 -0.67 2.32
CA MET A 110 4.35 0.04 3.59
C MET A 110 5.44 -0.58 4.45
N TYR A 111 6.08 0.25 5.27
CA TYR A 111 7.05 -0.18 6.27
C TYR A 111 6.86 0.56 7.58
N ASP A 112 7.31 -0.09 8.65
CA ASP A 112 7.51 0.47 9.98
C ASP A 112 8.52 -0.40 10.73
N PHE A 113 9.02 0.08 11.89
CA PHE A 113 9.78 -0.74 12.81
C PHE A 113 8.87 -1.45 13.82
N PRO A 114 9.29 -2.62 14.36
CA PRO A 114 8.45 -3.40 15.26
C PRO A 114 8.22 -2.64 16.58
N GLY A 115 6.95 -2.47 16.93
CA GLY A 115 6.56 -2.02 18.26
C GLY A 115 6.67 -3.17 19.29
N TYR A 116 6.69 -2.81 20.58
CA TYR A 116 6.78 -3.79 21.66
C TYR A 116 5.60 -4.78 21.60
N ARG A 117 5.90 -6.08 21.47
CA ARG A 117 4.93 -7.18 21.37
C ARG A 117 3.94 -7.09 20.18
N LEU A 118 4.19 -6.24 19.22
CA LEU A 118 3.38 -6.18 18.01
C LEU A 118 4.01 -7.04 16.92
N PRO A 119 3.27 -7.99 16.34
CA PRO A 119 3.77 -8.76 15.21
C PRO A 119 3.88 -7.82 14.00
N ILE A 120 5.04 -7.81 13.37
CA ILE A 120 5.26 -7.09 12.12
C ILE A 120 5.71 -8.08 11.04
N ARG A 121 5.20 -7.89 9.83
CA ARG A 121 5.69 -8.63 8.67
C ARG A 121 7.01 -8.04 8.19
N GLY A 122 7.80 -8.84 7.47
CA GLY A 122 8.97 -8.34 6.76
C GLY A 122 8.60 -7.17 5.84
N ASN A 123 9.42 -6.14 5.88
CA ASN A 123 9.31 -4.94 5.05
C ASN A 123 10.73 -4.52 4.61
N LEU A 124 10.84 -3.51 3.75
CA LEU A 124 12.14 -3.15 3.16
C LEU A 124 13.23 -2.88 4.23
N PRO A 125 13.05 -1.99 5.22
CA PRO A 125 14.06 -1.77 6.26
C PRO A 125 14.43 -3.04 7.04
N LEU A 126 13.46 -3.83 7.45
CA LEU A 126 13.71 -5.06 8.21
C LEU A 126 14.43 -6.13 7.38
N ASN A 127 14.11 -6.23 6.09
CA ASN A 127 14.80 -7.13 5.18
C ASN A 127 16.28 -6.73 5.03
N LEU A 128 16.56 -5.43 4.90
CA LEU A 128 17.94 -4.89 4.85
C LEU A 128 18.71 -5.18 6.14
N LEU A 129 18.12 -4.91 7.30
CA LEU A 129 18.75 -5.21 8.61
C LEU A 129 19.01 -6.72 8.79
N SER A 130 18.06 -7.56 8.35
CA SER A 130 18.23 -9.01 8.39
C SER A 130 19.36 -9.47 7.47
N ALA A 131 19.41 -8.95 6.26
CA ALA A 131 20.45 -9.27 5.27
C ALA A 131 21.84 -8.81 5.74
N ALA A 132 21.95 -7.60 6.30
CA ALA A 132 23.19 -7.10 6.90
C ALA A 132 23.71 -8.03 8.00
N LYS A 133 22.81 -8.55 8.85
CA LYS A 133 23.17 -9.48 9.94
C LYS A 133 23.59 -10.85 9.44
N THR A 134 22.96 -11.36 8.38
CA THR A 134 23.19 -12.73 7.88
C THR A 134 24.20 -12.82 6.76
N GLY A 135 24.57 -11.71 6.12
CA GLY A 135 25.38 -11.66 4.90
C GLY A 135 24.63 -12.18 3.66
N THR A 136 23.29 -12.31 3.74
CA THR A 136 22.48 -12.78 2.62
C THR A 136 22.32 -11.68 1.57
N ALA A 137 22.57 -11.97 0.30
CA ALA A 137 22.34 -11.03 -0.78
C ALA A 137 20.85 -10.78 -0.98
N LEU A 138 20.50 -9.52 -1.22
CA LEU A 138 19.17 -9.09 -1.64
C LEU A 138 19.19 -8.60 -3.07
N HIS A 139 18.20 -9.02 -3.84
CA HIS A 139 18.07 -8.71 -5.25
C HIS A 139 16.97 -7.66 -5.46
N PHE A 140 17.32 -6.57 -6.15
CA PHE A 140 16.37 -5.52 -6.55
C PHE A 140 16.60 -5.11 -8.00
N SER A 141 15.52 -4.91 -8.74
CA SER A 141 15.64 -4.46 -10.13
C SER A 141 15.86 -2.96 -10.22
N GLU A 142 16.77 -2.57 -11.13
CA GLU A 142 16.97 -1.17 -11.56
C GLU A 142 15.90 -0.67 -12.54
N HIS A 143 14.90 -1.53 -12.84
CA HIS A 143 13.72 -1.21 -13.65
C HIS A 143 12.41 -1.45 -12.91
N ASP A 144 12.45 -1.53 -11.58
CA ASP A 144 11.28 -1.62 -10.71
C ASP A 144 11.01 -0.28 -10.04
N PHE A 145 9.94 0.40 -10.44
CA PHE A 145 9.56 1.70 -9.91
C PHE A 145 8.30 1.58 -9.06
N ARG A 146 8.39 1.97 -7.81
CA ARG A 146 7.26 2.04 -6.87
C ARG A 146 7.57 2.90 -5.67
N GLY A 147 6.52 3.45 -5.05
CA GLY A 147 6.62 4.08 -3.74
C GLY A 147 6.72 3.04 -2.60
N VAL A 148 7.38 3.43 -1.52
CA VAL A 148 7.42 2.69 -0.25
C VAL A 148 7.11 3.68 0.86
N SER A 149 6.01 3.47 1.58
CA SER A 149 5.42 4.47 2.48
C SER A 149 5.63 4.14 3.95
N TYR A 150 5.92 5.15 4.74
CA TYR A 150 5.96 5.06 6.19
C TYR A 150 4.54 4.91 6.76
N VAL A 151 4.29 3.89 7.58
CA VAL A 151 2.96 3.59 8.10
C VAL A 151 2.38 4.74 8.92
N ARG A 152 3.18 5.42 9.72
CA ARG A 152 2.71 6.56 10.52
C ARG A 152 2.16 7.67 9.64
N GLU A 153 2.88 8.04 8.57
CA GLU A 153 2.38 9.03 7.62
C GLU A 153 1.07 8.58 6.95
N VAL A 154 0.98 7.30 6.57
CA VAL A 154 -0.26 6.71 6.05
C VAL A 154 -1.43 6.89 7.04
N ILE A 155 -1.19 6.63 8.34
CA ILE A 155 -2.22 6.78 9.39
C ILE A 155 -2.61 8.25 9.55
N ASP A 156 -1.66 9.17 9.57
CA ASP A 156 -1.91 10.61 9.73
C ASP A 156 -2.77 11.17 8.57
N LYS A 157 -2.66 10.58 7.37
CA LYS A 157 -3.46 10.96 6.19
C LYS A 157 -4.84 10.27 6.14
N LEU A 158 -5.15 9.31 7.02
CA LEU A 158 -6.46 8.65 7.01
C LEU A 158 -7.61 9.60 7.40
N ILE A 159 -7.40 10.47 8.40
CA ILE A 159 -8.44 11.39 8.84
C ILE A 159 -8.85 12.34 7.71
N PRO A 160 -7.94 13.09 7.06
CA PRO A 160 -8.34 13.90 5.92
C PRO A 160 -8.87 13.06 4.74
N ALA A 161 -8.43 11.81 4.56
CA ALA A 161 -8.97 10.93 3.52
C ALA A 161 -10.43 10.54 3.75
N MET A 162 -10.93 10.55 4.98
CA MET A 162 -12.34 10.30 5.28
C MET A 162 -13.28 11.38 4.69
N GLU A 163 -12.76 12.58 4.46
CA GLU A 163 -13.53 13.71 3.90
C GLU A 163 -13.53 13.73 2.36
N LEU A 164 -12.76 12.83 1.71
CA LEU A 164 -12.71 12.76 0.25
C LEU A 164 -14.08 12.38 -0.33
N PRO A 165 -14.42 12.90 -1.52
CA PRO A 165 -15.51 12.35 -2.33
C PRO A 165 -15.30 10.86 -2.62
N GLY A 166 -16.40 10.13 -2.81
CA GLY A 166 -16.32 8.72 -3.21
C GLY A 166 -15.49 8.51 -4.47
N GLY A 167 -14.72 7.43 -4.50
CA GLY A 167 -13.87 7.09 -5.63
C GLY A 167 -12.56 6.41 -5.23
N VAL A 168 -11.68 6.24 -6.21
CA VAL A 168 -10.37 5.59 -6.03
C VAL A 168 -9.28 6.65 -5.96
N TYR A 169 -8.32 6.46 -5.06
CA TYR A 169 -7.19 7.38 -4.84
C TYR A 169 -5.89 6.60 -4.67
N ASN A 170 -4.85 7.01 -5.37
CA ASN A 170 -3.49 6.56 -5.10
C ASN A 170 -3.04 7.11 -3.75
N PHE A 171 -2.60 6.24 -2.82
CA PHE A 171 -2.40 6.60 -1.43
C PHE A 171 -1.06 6.07 -0.91
N GLY A 172 -0.06 6.92 -0.94
CA GLY A 172 1.30 6.59 -0.50
C GLY A 172 2.34 7.52 -1.10
N SER A 173 3.57 7.33 -0.63
CA SER A 173 4.75 8.10 -1.03
C SER A 173 5.07 7.89 -2.51
N GLY A 174 5.40 8.96 -3.22
CA GLY A 174 6.06 8.89 -4.52
C GLY A 174 7.52 8.46 -4.37
N ASN A 175 8.12 7.99 -5.46
CA ASN A 175 9.53 7.60 -5.49
C ASN A 175 10.12 7.87 -6.87
N ASP A 176 11.16 8.68 -6.91
CA ASP A 176 11.89 9.00 -8.15
C ASP A 176 13.03 8.01 -8.43
N CYS A 177 13.33 7.12 -7.46
CA CYS A 177 14.34 6.08 -7.57
C CYS A 177 13.73 4.75 -8.00
N ASP A 178 14.50 3.92 -8.69
CA ASP A 178 14.19 2.50 -8.81
C ASP A 178 14.37 1.77 -7.45
N MET A 179 13.97 0.50 -7.38
CA MET A 179 14.04 -0.24 -6.12
C MET A 179 15.46 -0.63 -5.70
N PHE A 180 16.41 -0.75 -6.64
CA PHE A 180 17.80 -0.99 -6.29
C PHE A 180 18.41 0.27 -5.63
N GLU A 181 18.21 1.43 -6.21
CA GLU A 181 18.65 2.70 -5.64
C GLU A 181 17.95 2.98 -4.30
N THR A 182 16.65 2.72 -4.21
CA THR A 182 15.87 2.87 -2.96
C THR A 182 16.44 1.99 -1.85
N ALA A 183 16.69 0.71 -2.11
CA ALA A 183 17.29 -0.20 -1.14
C ALA A 183 18.70 0.24 -0.72
N SER A 184 19.51 0.72 -1.68
CA SER A 184 20.86 1.23 -1.42
C SER A 184 20.83 2.46 -0.49
N ARG A 185 19.94 3.42 -0.76
CA ARG A 185 19.78 4.61 0.09
C ARG A 185 19.26 4.26 1.49
N PHE A 186 18.31 3.32 1.59
CA PHE A 186 17.81 2.85 2.88
C PHE A 186 18.91 2.16 3.70
N ALA A 187 19.74 1.30 3.09
CA ALA A 187 20.88 0.69 3.75
C ALA A 187 21.90 1.73 4.23
N GLN A 188 22.18 2.76 3.42
CA GLN A 188 23.06 3.87 3.77
C GLN A 188 22.52 4.65 4.99
N PHE A 189 21.24 5.00 5.01
CA PHE A 189 20.63 5.71 6.14
C PHE A 189 20.57 4.87 7.42
N LEU A 190 20.42 3.54 7.29
CA LEU A 190 20.49 2.61 8.42
C LEU A 190 21.93 2.41 8.92
N GLY A 191 22.95 2.88 8.20
CA GLY A 191 24.35 2.68 8.55
C GLY A 191 24.79 1.21 8.45
N VAL A 192 24.18 0.42 7.55
CA VAL A 192 24.45 -1.01 7.41
C VAL A 192 25.01 -1.35 6.03
N GLU A 193 25.95 -2.32 5.99
CA GLU A 193 26.43 -2.91 4.75
C GLU A 193 25.57 -4.13 4.40
N VAL A 194 24.94 -4.09 3.24
CA VAL A 194 24.09 -5.17 2.72
C VAL A 194 24.61 -5.59 1.35
N PRO A 195 24.82 -6.88 1.10
CA PRO A 195 25.08 -7.35 -0.26
C PRO A 195 23.83 -7.11 -1.12
N LEU A 196 23.87 -6.10 -1.99
CA LEU A 196 22.80 -5.79 -2.93
C LEU A 196 23.21 -6.21 -4.34
N GLU A 197 22.37 -6.99 -4.99
CA GLU A 197 22.55 -7.45 -6.37
C GLU A 197 21.45 -6.89 -7.26
N LYS A 198 21.84 -6.49 -8.49
CA LYS A 198 20.93 -5.93 -9.47
C LYS A 198 20.20 -7.00 -10.25
N ASP A 199 18.89 -6.88 -10.32
CA ASP A 199 18.05 -7.57 -11.29
C ASP A 199 17.63 -6.62 -12.42
N HIS A 200 17.12 -7.16 -13.53
CA HIS A 200 16.77 -6.42 -14.75
C HIS A 200 15.32 -6.62 -15.20
N TRP A 201 14.47 -7.21 -14.37
CA TRP A 201 13.05 -7.33 -14.69
C TRP A 201 12.33 -5.97 -14.56
N GLU A 202 11.34 -5.77 -15.40
CA GLU A 202 10.64 -4.49 -15.48
C GLU A 202 9.31 -4.52 -14.71
N ARG A 203 9.06 -3.47 -13.92
CA ARG A 203 7.78 -3.22 -13.28
C ARG A 203 7.59 -1.73 -13.02
N ASN A 204 6.39 -1.21 -13.33
CA ASN A 204 5.99 0.11 -12.91
C ASN A 204 4.75 0.04 -12.02
N LEU A 205 4.91 0.40 -10.75
CA LEU A 205 3.85 0.59 -9.75
C LEU A 205 3.95 2.00 -9.14
N ALA A 206 4.70 2.90 -9.78
CA ALA A 206 4.82 4.29 -9.34
C ALA A 206 3.48 4.99 -9.52
N MET A 207 2.85 5.37 -8.43
CA MET A 207 1.54 5.99 -8.41
C MET A 207 1.64 7.52 -8.50
N SER A 208 0.78 8.15 -9.31
CA SER A 208 0.63 9.61 -9.33
C SER A 208 -0.13 10.09 -8.08
N GLY A 209 0.43 11.04 -7.34
CA GLY A 209 -0.22 11.69 -6.19
C GLY A 209 -1.08 12.90 -6.53
N GLU A 210 -1.19 13.29 -7.81
CA GLU A 210 -1.80 14.56 -8.22
C GLU A 210 -3.28 14.66 -7.85
N LYS A 211 -4.03 13.55 -7.89
CA LYS A 211 -5.44 13.54 -7.50
C LYS A 211 -5.62 13.84 -6.02
N LEU A 212 -4.84 13.23 -5.13
CA LEU A 212 -4.88 13.53 -3.69
C LEU A 212 -4.42 14.95 -3.38
N LYS A 213 -3.38 15.41 -4.05
CA LYS A 213 -2.84 16.76 -3.90
C LYS A 213 -3.88 17.84 -4.21
N ALA A 214 -4.78 17.60 -5.17
CA ALA A 214 -5.89 18.50 -5.46
C ALA A 214 -6.87 18.67 -4.28
N PHE A 215 -6.90 17.73 -3.33
CA PHE A 215 -7.66 17.80 -2.09
C PHE A 215 -6.81 18.18 -0.87
N GLY A 216 -5.59 18.67 -1.09
CA GLY A 216 -4.69 19.09 -0.01
C GLY A 216 -4.00 17.94 0.76
N ILE A 217 -4.10 16.69 0.28
CA ILE A 217 -3.44 15.54 0.88
C ILE A 217 -2.19 15.23 0.05
N GLN A 218 -1.03 15.36 0.66
CA GLN A 218 0.25 15.11 0.03
C GLN A 218 1.12 14.22 0.93
N PHE A 219 1.77 13.22 0.34
CA PHE A 219 2.77 12.39 0.98
C PHE A 219 4.17 12.93 0.70
N ASP A 220 5.06 12.74 1.65
CA ASP A 220 6.49 12.91 1.42
C ASP A 220 6.99 11.86 0.41
N SER A 221 8.12 12.13 -0.25
CA SER A 221 8.77 11.12 -1.07
C SER A 221 9.22 9.92 -0.22
N THR A 222 9.34 8.74 -0.84
CA THR A 222 9.83 7.53 -0.16
C THR A 222 11.11 7.78 0.65
N ILE A 223 12.03 8.58 0.13
CA ILE A 223 13.30 8.87 0.80
C ILE A 223 13.11 9.82 2.00
N GLN A 224 12.31 10.87 1.84
CA GLN A 224 12.02 11.81 2.94
C GLN A 224 11.24 11.14 4.07
N ALA A 225 10.21 10.35 3.72
CA ALA A 225 9.42 9.58 4.69
C ALA A 225 10.30 8.57 5.47
N PHE A 226 11.34 8.02 4.82
CA PHE A 226 12.26 7.12 5.52
C PHE A 226 13.18 7.86 6.49
N GLN A 227 13.69 9.03 6.12
CA GLN A 227 14.44 9.89 7.03
C GLN A 227 13.59 10.27 8.25
N GLN A 228 12.34 10.69 8.02
CA GLN A 228 11.41 11.00 9.12
C GLN A 228 11.15 9.77 10.01
N CYS A 229 11.00 8.59 9.43
CA CYS A 229 10.86 7.35 10.20
C CYS A 229 12.07 7.09 11.10
N LEU A 230 13.28 7.30 10.60
CA LEU A 230 14.50 7.14 11.40
C LEU A 230 14.58 8.15 12.54
N ASP A 231 14.23 9.41 12.29
CA ASP A 231 14.17 10.45 13.31
C ASP A 231 13.14 10.12 14.41
N ASP A 232 11.95 9.65 14.02
CA ASP A 232 10.88 9.23 14.94
C ASP A 232 11.33 8.09 15.88
N TYR A 233 12.21 7.22 15.41
CA TYR A 233 12.79 6.11 16.19
C TYR A 233 14.15 6.43 16.83
N GLY A 234 14.66 7.66 16.68
CA GLY A 234 15.91 8.09 17.27
C GLY A 234 17.18 7.55 16.60
N PHE A 235 17.10 7.10 15.35
CA PHE A 235 18.25 6.65 14.56
C PHE A 235 19.07 7.82 13.97
N GLY A 236 18.55 9.04 13.98
CA GLY A 236 19.12 10.21 13.29
C GLY A 236 20.30 10.91 14.00
N HIS A 237 20.88 10.35 15.06
CA HIS A 237 21.88 11.01 15.89
C HIS A 237 23.13 10.15 16.16
N PHE A 238 23.60 9.38 15.18
CA PHE A 238 24.88 8.67 15.28
C PHE A 238 25.91 9.23 14.30
#